data_7794b8b44de0763d3cd76fa16b04d912
#
_entry.id   7794b8b44de0763d3cd76fa16b04d912
#
_cell.length_a   1.000
_cell.length_b   1.000
_cell.length_c   1.000
_cell.angle_alpha   90.00
_cell.angle_beta   90.00
_cell.angle_gamma   90.00
#
_symmetry.space_group_name_H-M   'P 1'
#
loop_
_entity.id
_entity.type
_entity.pdbx_description
1 polymer ?
#
loop_
_entity_poly.entity_id
_entity_poly.type
_entity_poly.pdbx_seq_one_letter_code
_entity_poly.pdbx_strand_id
1 'polypeptide(L)'
;MRLQAIKLAGFKSFVDPTTVPFPSNLCAVVGPNGCGKSNIIDAVRWVMGESSAKTLRGESMTDVIFNGSNTRKPVGQASIELLFDNAEGRLTGEYAAYSEVSVKRQVTRDGQSNYFLNGQKCRRKDITDLFLGTGLGPRSYSIIEQGMISDLIEAKPEELRAYLEEAAGISSCLLYTSPSPRDVEESRMPSSA
;
A
#
# COMPACT_ATOMS: atom_id res chain seq x y z
N MET A 1 5.41 2.37 14.76
CA MET A 1 4.91 1.23 13.95
C MET A 1 6.05 0.69 13.12
N ARG A 2 6.30 -0.63 13.11
CA ARG A 2 7.41 -1.29 12.42
C ARG A 2 6.89 -2.51 11.65
N LEU A 3 7.33 -2.70 10.41
CA LEU A 3 7.04 -3.91 9.65
C LEU A 3 7.82 -5.09 10.26
N GLN A 4 7.11 -6.12 10.71
CA GLN A 4 7.70 -7.33 11.31
C GLN A 4 7.92 -8.44 10.29
N ALA A 5 6.95 -8.63 9.40
CA ALA A 5 7.03 -9.67 8.38
C ALA A 5 6.10 -9.39 7.20
N ILE A 6 6.44 -9.99 6.06
CA ILE A 6 5.59 -10.08 4.88
C ILE A 6 5.32 -11.55 4.61
N LYS A 7 4.05 -11.94 4.53
CA LYS A 7 3.64 -13.27 4.08
C LYS A 7 3.12 -13.17 2.66
N LEU A 8 3.64 -13.98 1.76
CA LEU A 8 3.31 -13.99 0.34
C LEU A 8 2.89 -15.40 -0.08
N ALA A 9 1.91 -15.51 -0.95
CA ALA A 9 1.53 -16.77 -1.60
C ALA A 9 0.92 -16.48 -2.97
N GLY A 10 1.36 -17.17 -4.00
CA GLY A 10 0.87 -17.04 -5.37
C GLY A 10 1.19 -15.70 -6.04
N PHE A 11 2.06 -14.88 -5.46
CA PHE A 11 2.38 -13.53 -5.93
C PHE A 11 3.68 -13.54 -6.75
N LYS A 12 3.58 -13.20 -8.02
CA LYS A 12 4.73 -13.14 -8.97
C LYS A 12 5.62 -14.37 -8.85
N SER A 13 6.86 -14.23 -8.37
CA SER A 13 7.81 -15.33 -8.18
C SER A 13 7.59 -16.14 -6.90
N PHE A 14 6.76 -15.65 -5.96
CA PHE A 14 6.47 -16.34 -4.70
C PHE A 14 5.22 -17.23 -4.83
N VAL A 15 5.42 -18.42 -5.39
CA VAL A 15 4.32 -19.38 -5.66
C VAL A 15 3.82 -20.01 -4.38
N ASP A 16 4.75 -20.54 -3.59
CA ASP A 16 4.47 -21.21 -2.31
C ASP A 16 4.35 -20.18 -1.18
N PRO A 17 3.59 -20.48 -0.13
CA PRO A 17 3.53 -19.63 1.05
C PRO A 17 4.94 -19.34 1.58
N THR A 18 5.32 -18.08 1.55
CA THR A 18 6.65 -17.61 1.95
C THR A 18 6.50 -16.50 2.97
N THR A 19 7.27 -16.57 4.06
CA THR A 19 7.34 -15.50 5.07
C THR A 19 8.72 -14.86 5.02
N VAL A 20 8.75 -13.56 4.84
CA VAL A 20 9.98 -12.74 4.88
C VAL A 20 9.97 -11.96 6.20
N PRO A 21 10.79 -12.35 7.19
CA PRO A 21 10.84 -11.66 8.47
C PRO A 21 11.74 -10.41 8.40
N PHE A 22 11.40 -9.39 9.19
CA PHE A 22 12.18 -8.18 9.44
C PHE A 22 12.47 -8.05 10.94
N PRO A 23 13.47 -8.77 11.45
CA PRO A 23 13.72 -8.88 12.89
C PRO A 23 14.25 -7.58 13.53
N SER A 24 14.77 -6.64 12.74
CA SER A 24 15.31 -5.38 13.22
C SER A 24 14.82 -4.18 12.39
N ASN A 25 15.13 -2.96 12.88
CA ASN A 25 14.78 -1.73 12.18
C ASN A 25 15.57 -1.53 10.88
N LEU A 26 16.71 -2.18 10.76
CA LEU A 26 17.54 -2.19 9.55
C LEU A 26 17.69 -3.63 9.07
N CYS A 27 17.10 -3.93 7.93
CA CYS A 27 17.17 -5.24 7.27
C CYS A 27 17.53 -5.06 5.80
N ALA A 28 18.31 -5.99 5.25
CA ALA A 28 18.65 -6.01 3.84
C ALA A 28 18.17 -7.32 3.19
N VAL A 29 17.60 -7.21 2.01
CA VAL A 29 17.24 -8.35 1.16
C VAL A 29 18.25 -8.42 0.03
N VAL A 30 19.11 -9.43 0.05
CA VAL A 30 20.20 -9.63 -0.90
C VAL A 30 19.96 -10.88 -1.74
N GLY A 31 20.52 -10.90 -2.93
CA GLY A 31 20.42 -12.06 -3.83
C GLY A 31 20.79 -11.67 -5.27
N PRO A 32 20.96 -12.65 -6.17
CA PRO A 32 21.28 -12.41 -7.57
C PRO A 32 20.16 -11.66 -8.31
N ASN A 33 20.46 -11.20 -9.54
CA ASN A 33 19.43 -10.57 -10.38
C ASN A 33 18.37 -11.60 -10.78
N GLY A 34 17.11 -11.17 -10.83
CA GLY A 34 15.98 -12.02 -11.19
C GLY A 34 15.41 -12.90 -10.07
N CYS A 35 16.00 -12.93 -8.86
CA CYS A 35 15.52 -13.77 -7.75
C CYS A 35 14.28 -13.24 -7.01
N GLY A 36 13.68 -12.15 -7.45
CA GLY A 36 12.44 -11.63 -6.86
C GLY A 36 12.61 -10.57 -5.78
N LYS A 37 13.82 -10.00 -5.56
CA LYS A 37 14.02 -8.91 -4.56
C LYS A 37 13.04 -7.75 -4.74
N SER A 38 12.89 -7.25 -5.95
CA SER A 38 11.97 -6.15 -6.25
C SER A 38 10.50 -6.54 -6.08
N ASN A 39 10.17 -7.82 -6.17
CA ASN A 39 8.79 -8.29 -5.93
C ASN A 39 8.37 -8.13 -4.47
N ILE A 40 9.31 -8.04 -3.52
CA ILE A 40 9.01 -7.75 -2.11
C ILE A 40 8.51 -6.31 -1.96
N ILE A 41 9.16 -5.34 -2.63
CA ILE A 41 8.70 -3.94 -2.64
C ILE A 41 7.34 -3.82 -3.33
N ASP A 42 7.17 -4.48 -4.48
CA ASP A 42 5.89 -4.53 -5.18
C ASP A 42 4.78 -5.10 -4.28
N ALA A 43 5.08 -6.12 -3.49
CA ALA A 43 4.14 -6.73 -2.56
C ALA A 43 3.67 -5.72 -1.49
N VAL A 44 4.60 -4.96 -0.89
CA VAL A 44 4.26 -3.93 0.09
C VAL A 44 3.34 -2.88 -0.55
N ARG A 45 3.75 -2.30 -1.68
CA ARG A 45 2.94 -1.27 -2.38
C ARG A 45 1.57 -1.78 -2.76
N TRP A 46 1.51 -3.00 -3.25
CA TRP A 46 0.24 -3.60 -3.67
C TRP A 46 -0.75 -3.71 -2.51
N VAL A 47 -0.32 -4.15 -1.33
CA VAL A 47 -1.19 -4.23 -0.14
C VAL A 47 -1.60 -2.84 0.34
N MET A 48 -0.71 -1.85 0.25
CA MET A 48 -0.97 -0.46 0.65
C MET A 48 -1.99 0.27 -0.23
N GLY A 49 -2.53 -0.38 -1.25
CA GLY A 49 -3.60 0.17 -2.06
C GLY A 49 -3.17 0.58 -3.47
N GLU A 50 -1.94 0.24 -3.91
CA GLU A 50 -1.55 0.48 -5.31
C GLU A 50 -2.53 -0.23 -6.26
N SER A 51 -3.07 0.52 -7.20
CA SER A 51 -4.05 0.06 -8.19
C SER A 51 -3.55 0.16 -9.63
N SER A 52 -2.36 0.74 -9.85
CA SER A 52 -1.74 0.81 -11.15
C SER A 52 -0.99 -0.48 -11.47
N ALA A 53 -1.40 -1.19 -12.51
CA ALA A 53 -0.68 -2.36 -13.00
C ALA A 53 0.74 -1.98 -13.46
N LYS A 54 0.90 -0.83 -14.10
CA LYS A 54 2.21 -0.34 -14.59
C LYS A 54 3.21 -0.15 -13.46
N THR A 55 2.78 0.43 -12.34
CA THR A 55 3.62 0.61 -11.14
C THR A 55 4.11 -0.74 -10.60
N LEU A 56 3.30 -1.77 -10.75
CA LEU A 56 3.64 -3.14 -10.37
C LEU A 56 4.30 -3.93 -11.51
N ARG A 57 4.73 -3.26 -12.59
CA ARG A 57 5.40 -3.87 -13.74
C ARG A 57 4.58 -4.96 -14.41
N GLY A 58 3.26 -4.78 -14.49
CA GLY A 58 2.29 -5.63 -15.18
C GLY A 58 1.43 -4.83 -16.15
N GLU A 59 0.71 -5.51 -17.01
CA GLU A 59 -0.29 -4.93 -17.93
C GLU A 59 -1.67 -4.91 -17.28
N SER A 60 -1.96 -5.93 -16.47
CA SER A 60 -3.20 -6.11 -15.73
C SER A 60 -2.94 -6.31 -14.24
N MET A 61 -3.92 -5.97 -13.41
CA MET A 61 -3.86 -6.22 -11.97
C MET A 61 -3.83 -7.70 -11.60
N THR A 62 -4.25 -8.57 -12.49
CA THR A 62 -4.16 -10.03 -12.32
C THR A 62 -2.77 -10.59 -12.63
N ASP A 63 -1.90 -9.79 -13.26
CA ASP A 63 -0.51 -10.20 -13.58
C ASP A 63 0.36 -10.33 -12.33
N VAL A 64 -0.12 -9.86 -11.20
CA VAL A 64 0.52 -10.14 -9.90
C VAL A 64 0.36 -11.61 -9.50
N ILE A 65 -0.60 -12.34 -10.06
CA ILE A 65 -0.82 -13.76 -9.79
C ILE A 65 0.17 -14.57 -10.62
N PHE A 66 0.81 -15.57 -10.01
CA PHE A 66 1.73 -16.46 -10.72
C PHE A 66 1.03 -17.18 -11.87
N ASN A 67 1.50 -16.94 -13.08
CA ASN A 67 0.91 -17.45 -14.33
C ASN A 67 1.46 -18.83 -14.78
N GLY A 68 2.25 -19.47 -13.94
CA GLY A 68 2.89 -20.74 -14.30
C GLY A 68 4.32 -20.56 -14.82
N SER A 69 5.02 -21.66 -14.92
CA SER A 69 6.35 -21.78 -15.53
C SER A 69 6.43 -23.14 -16.22
N ASN A 70 7.57 -23.44 -16.87
CA ASN A 70 7.80 -24.75 -17.52
C ASN A 70 7.62 -25.93 -16.55
N THR A 71 7.80 -25.70 -15.26
CA THR A 71 7.77 -26.76 -14.22
C THR A 71 6.59 -26.66 -13.27
N ARG A 72 5.86 -25.53 -13.24
CA ARG A 72 4.77 -25.27 -12.28
C ARG A 72 3.51 -24.77 -12.96
N LYS A 73 2.36 -25.28 -12.55
CA LYS A 73 1.05 -24.83 -13.04
C LYS A 73 0.71 -23.44 -12.48
N PRO A 74 -0.08 -22.66 -13.22
CA PRO A 74 -0.60 -21.39 -12.70
C PRO A 74 -1.44 -21.59 -11.45
N VAL A 75 -1.43 -20.59 -10.55
CA VAL A 75 -2.27 -20.58 -9.34
C VAL A 75 -3.52 -19.73 -9.53
N GLY A 76 -4.58 -20.00 -8.76
CA GLY A 76 -5.88 -19.31 -8.90
C GLY A 76 -5.93 -17.93 -8.25
N GLN A 77 -5.01 -17.65 -7.30
CA GLN A 77 -5.05 -16.43 -6.50
C GLN A 77 -3.66 -16.02 -6.01
N ALA A 78 -3.51 -14.73 -5.70
CA ALA A 78 -2.39 -14.20 -4.95
C ALA A 78 -2.86 -13.60 -3.63
N SER A 79 -2.08 -13.76 -2.58
CA SER A 79 -2.35 -13.24 -1.25
C SER A 79 -1.07 -12.69 -0.65
N ILE A 80 -1.15 -11.48 -0.10
CA ILE A 80 -0.06 -10.86 0.65
C ILE A 80 -0.62 -10.32 1.95
N GLU A 81 0.10 -10.55 3.04
CA GLU A 81 -0.20 -10.05 4.36
C GLU A 81 1.03 -9.36 4.95
N LEU A 82 0.87 -8.11 5.37
CA LEU A 82 1.87 -7.32 6.09
C LEU A 82 1.55 -7.37 7.58
N LEU A 83 2.54 -7.73 8.39
CA LEU A 83 2.43 -7.74 9.84
C LEU A 83 3.22 -6.56 10.41
N PHE A 84 2.54 -5.70 11.16
CA PHE A 84 3.13 -4.52 11.78
C PHE A 84 3.10 -4.63 13.30
N ASP A 85 4.22 -4.29 13.93
CA ASP A 85 4.32 -4.01 15.35
C ASP A 85 3.84 -2.57 15.61
N ASN A 86 2.86 -2.42 16.48
CA ASN A 86 2.32 -1.13 16.91
C ASN A 86 2.46 -0.92 18.42
N ALA A 87 3.43 -1.57 19.07
CA ALA A 87 3.65 -1.44 20.51
C ALA A 87 3.84 0.02 20.97
N GLU A 88 4.32 0.90 20.06
CA GLU A 88 4.46 2.34 20.32
C GLU A 88 3.14 3.13 20.15
N GLY A 89 2.03 2.49 19.78
CA GLY A 89 0.71 3.14 19.65
C GLY A 89 0.65 4.26 18.60
N ARG A 90 1.38 4.13 17.49
CA ARG A 90 1.43 5.17 16.44
C ARG A 90 0.19 5.21 15.56
N LEU A 91 -0.60 4.15 15.55
CA LEU A 91 -1.87 4.12 14.84
C LEU A 91 -2.93 4.86 15.66
N THR A 92 -3.84 5.51 14.97
CA THR A 92 -4.96 6.26 15.56
C THR A 92 -6.27 5.50 15.43
N GLY A 93 -7.31 5.94 16.17
CA GLY A 93 -8.64 5.35 16.10
C GLY A 93 -8.74 3.95 16.72
N GLU A 94 -9.57 3.11 16.14
CA GLU A 94 -9.89 1.76 16.65
C GLU A 94 -8.67 0.84 16.76
N TYR A 95 -7.63 1.09 15.97
CA TYR A 95 -6.43 0.25 15.89
C TYR A 95 -5.31 0.67 16.83
N ALA A 96 -5.47 1.78 17.53
CA ALA A 96 -4.49 2.26 18.51
C ALA A 96 -4.26 1.27 19.67
N ALA A 97 -5.30 0.51 20.05
CA ALA A 97 -5.25 -0.45 21.14
C ALA A 97 -4.57 -1.78 20.78
N TYR A 98 -4.33 -2.05 19.49
CA TYR A 98 -3.72 -3.29 19.05
C TYR A 98 -2.20 -3.16 19.02
N SER A 99 -1.49 -4.05 19.70
CA SER A 99 -0.02 -4.12 19.69
C SER A 99 0.52 -4.65 18.35
N GLU A 100 -0.29 -5.41 17.62
CA GLU A 100 0.02 -5.95 16.30
C GLU A 100 -1.14 -5.69 15.35
N VAL A 101 -0.82 -5.27 14.12
CA VAL A 101 -1.81 -5.02 13.07
C VAL A 101 -1.41 -5.78 11.81
N SER A 102 -2.35 -6.57 11.29
CA SER A 102 -2.18 -7.30 10.03
C SER A 102 -3.02 -6.64 8.93
N VAL A 103 -2.38 -6.37 7.80
CA VAL A 103 -3.04 -5.84 6.59
C VAL A 103 -2.85 -6.84 5.48
N LYS A 104 -3.97 -7.39 4.96
CA LYS A 104 -3.92 -8.42 3.93
C LYS A 104 -4.70 -7.98 2.70
N ARG A 105 -4.13 -8.26 1.53
CA ARG A 105 -4.84 -8.17 0.24
C ARG A 105 -4.79 -9.51 -0.46
N GLN A 106 -5.90 -9.87 -1.08
CA GLN A 106 -6.05 -11.08 -1.87
C GLN A 106 -6.70 -10.74 -3.19
N VAL A 107 -6.20 -11.30 -4.30
CA VAL A 107 -6.80 -11.18 -5.62
C VAL A 107 -6.95 -12.56 -6.23
N THR A 108 -8.06 -12.76 -6.93
CA THR A 108 -8.38 -13.96 -7.68
C THR A 108 -8.32 -13.68 -9.19
N ARG A 109 -8.25 -14.72 -10.02
CA ARG A 109 -8.13 -14.58 -11.48
C ARG A 109 -9.32 -13.91 -12.15
N ASP A 110 -10.49 -13.97 -11.54
CA ASP A 110 -11.71 -13.25 -11.96
C ASP A 110 -11.67 -11.75 -11.62
N GLY A 111 -10.52 -11.25 -11.13
CA GLY A 111 -10.28 -9.84 -10.86
C GLY A 111 -10.83 -9.35 -9.52
N GLN A 112 -11.42 -10.23 -8.69
CA GLN A 112 -11.90 -9.83 -7.37
C GLN A 112 -10.71 -9.53 -6.46
N SER A 113 -10.69 -8.30 -5.90
CA SER A 113 -9.67 -7.84 -4.96
C SER A 113 -10.31 -7.57 -3.59
N ASN A 114 -9.92 -8.31 -2.58
CA ASN A 114 -10.42 -8.21 -1.22
C ASN A 114 -9.31 -7.73 -0.28
N TYR A 115 -9.67 -6.84 0.64
CA TYR A 115 -8.80 -6.33 1.69
C TYR A 115 -9.28 -6.81 3.04
N PHE A 116 -8.31 -7.05 3.94
CA PHE A 116 -8.58 -7.48 5.30
C PHE A 116 -7.66 -6.72 6.26
N LEU A 117 -8.21 -6.33 7.40
CA LEU A 117 -7.49 -5.69 8.49
C LEU A 117 -7.75 -6.52 9.76
N ASN A 118 -6.70 -7.05 10.37
CA ASN A 118 -6.78 -8.01 11.47
C ASN A 118 -7.76 -9.18 11.20
N GLY A 119 -7.76 -9.67 9.95
CA GLY A 119 -8.62 -10.76 9.51
C GLY A 119 -10.06 -10.36 9.15
N GLN A 120 -10.49 -9.14 9.43
CA GLN A 120 -11.81 -8.63 9.05
C GLN A 120 -11.77 -8.00 7.67
N LYS A 121 -12.78 -8.31 6.83
CA LYS A 121 -12.90 -7.72 5.50
C LYS A 121 -13.18 -6.22 5.59
N CYS A 122 -12.41 -5.43 4.86
CA CYS A 122 -12.50 -3.98 4.83
C CYS A 122 -12.41 -3.43 3.41
N ARG A 123 -12.59 -2.12 3.23
CA ARG A 123 -12.44 -1.43 1.97
C ARG A 123 -10.99 -0.98 1.75
N ARG A 124 -10.60 -0.79 0.50
CA ARG A 124 -9.28 -0.20 0.17
C ARG A 124 -9.06 1.14 0.88
N LYS A 125 -10.11 1.96 0.96
CA LYS A 125 -10.04 3.26 1.63
C LYS A 125 -9.65 3.12 3.11
N ASP A 126 -10.20 2.13 3.79
CA ASP A 126 -9.92 1.89 5.22
C ASP A 126 -8.43 1.59 5.45
N ILE A 127 -7.79 0.85 4.50
CA ILE A 127 -6.34 0.63 4.52
C ILE A 127 -5.57 1.93 4.24
N THR A 128 -5.99 2.69 3.23
CA THR A 128 -5.33 3.95 2.89
C THR A 128 -5.40 4.93 4.07
N ASP A 129 -6.56 5.06 4.69
CA ASP A 129 -6.78 5.96 5.83
C ASP A 129 -5.97 5.54 7.06
N LEU A 130 -5.79 4.23 7.30
CA LEU A 130 -4.95 3.70 8.37
C LEU A 130 -3.50 4.18 8.27
N PHE A 131 -2.98 4.31 7.05
CA PHE A 131 -1.59 4.68 6.80
C PHE A 131 -1.38 6.18 6.53
N LEU A 132 -2.44 6.99 6.50
CA LEU A 132 -2.30 8.44 6.37
C LEU A 132 -1.48 9.03 7.53
N GLY A 133 -0.51 9.86 7.19
CA GLY A 133 0.39 10.47 8.17
C GLY A 133 1.47 9.55 8.76
N THR A 134 1.49 8.26 8.37
CA THR A 134 2.56 7.33 8.79
C THR A 134 3.75 7.32 7.82
N GLY A 135 3.63 7.99 6.68
CA GLY A 135 4.59 7.94 5.58
C GLY A 135 4.52 6.66 4.74
N LEU A 136 3.59 5.76 5.03
CA LEU A 136 3.41 4.49 4.32
C LEU A 136 2.19 4.47 3.38
N GLY A 137 1.55 5.61 3.14
CA GLY A 137 0.40 5.73 2.26
C GLY A 137 0.72 5.53 0.75
N PRO A 138 -0.28 5.61 -0.13
CA PRO A 138 -0.10 5.43 -1.58
C PRO A 138 0.82 6.45 -2.25
N ARG A 139 1.00 7.63 -1.65
CA ARG A 139 1.98 8.66 -2.04
C ARG A 139 3.16 8.71 -1.07
N SER A 140 3.60 7.54 -0.65
CA SER A 140 4.58 7.36 0.41
C SER A 140 5.97 7.84 -0.01
N TYR A 141 6.58 8.66 0.83
CA TYR A 141 7.99 8.98 0.77
C TYR A 141 8.87 7.90 1.46
N SER A 142 8.24 6.95 2.17
CA SER A 142 8.95 5.89 2.89
C SER A 142 9.39 4.73 1.98
N ILE A 143 8.84 4.63 0.77
CA ILE A 143 9.24 3.63 -0.22
C ILE A 143 9.92 4.36 -1.38
N ILE A 144 11.23 4.28 -1.43
CA ILE A 144 12.05 4.89 -2.48
C ILE A 144 12.41 3.82 -3.50
N GLU A 145 11.91 3.97 -4.72
CA GLU A 145 12.23 3.09 -5.84
C GLU A 145 13.37 3.62 -6.69
N GLN A 146 13.90 2.73 -7.51
CA GLN A 146 14.88 3.11 -8.51
C GLN A 146 14.29 4.13 -9.50
N GLY A 147 14.92 5.29 -9.64
CA GLY A 147 14.44 6.39 -10.50
C GLY A 147 13.53 7.39 -9.79
N MET A 148 12.87 7.04 -8.69
CA MET A 148 11.93 7.93 -7.99
C MET A 148 12.56 9.27 -7.57
N ILE A 149 13.83 9.28 -7.21
CA ILE A 149 14.53 10.53 -6.83
C ILE A 149 14.66 11.47 -8.05
N SER A 150 14.97 10.91 -9.23
CA SER A 150 15.04 11.69 -10.46
C SER A 150 13.67 12.25 -10.84
N ASP A 151 12.64 11.41 -10.77
CA ASP A 151 11.26 11.80 -11.02
C ASP A 151 10.80 12.92 -10.05
N LEU A 152 11.22 12.85 -8.78
CA LEU A 152 10.92 13.86 -7.78
C LEU A 152 11.62 15.20 -8.06
N ILE A 153 12.86 15.17 -8.56
CA ILE A 153 13.62 16.38 -8.93
C ILE A 153 12.97 17.08 -10.13
N GLU A 154 12.42 16.30 -11.08
CA GLU A 154 11.76 16.79 -12.29
C GLU A 154 10.25 17.06 -12.09
N ALA A 155 9.71 16.72 -10.91
CA ALA A 155 8.29 16.84 -10.62
C ALA A 155 7.80 18.29 -10.62
N LYS A 156 6.54 18.48 -11.02
CA LYS A 156 5.88 19.78 -10.97
C LYS A 156 5.62 20.23 -9.53
N PRO A 157 5.50 21.56 -9.28
CA PRO A 157 5.26 22.09 -7.93
C PRO A 157 4.05 21.48 -7.22
N GLU A 158 2.98 21.18 -7.96
CA GLU A 158 1.77 20.55 -7.41
C GLU A 158 2.02 19.12 -6.91
N GLU A 159 2.87 18.37 -7.62
CA GLU A 159 3.25 17.01 -7.23
C GLU A 159 4.18 17.04 -6.01
N LEU A 160 5.17 17.95 -6.02
CA LEU A 160 6.07 18.18 -4.87
C LEU A 160 5.30 18.58 -3.61
N ARG A 161 4.29 19.45 -3.77
CA ARG A 161 3.43 19.86 -2.66
C ARG A 161 2.78 18.66 -1.97
N ALA A 162 2.24 17.70 -2.73
CA ALA A 162 1.61 16.52 -2.17
C ALA A 162 2.59 15.65 -1.33
N TYR A 163 3.86 15.55 -1.77
CA TYR A 163 4.90 14.87 -0.98
C TYR A 163 5.25 15.62 0.30
N LEU A 164 5.33 16.97 0.24
CA LEU A 164 5.62 17.79 1.41
C LEU A 164 4.47 17.75 2.43
N GLU A 165 3.22 17.77 1.99
CA GLU A 165 2.03 17.65 2.84
C GLU A 165 2.00 16.29 3.57
N GLU A 166 2.35 15.20 2.87
CA GLU A 166 2.45 13.88 3.49
C GLU A 166 3.62 13.80 4.47
N ALA A 167 4.80 14.33 4.11
CA ALA A 167 5.98 14.36 4.98
C ALA A 167 5.75 15.22 6.24
N ALA A 168 4.97 16.29 6.13
CA ALA A 168 4.56 17.13 7.26
C ALA A 168 3.45 16.49 8.13
N GLY A 169 2.88 15.36 7.70
CA GLY A 169 1.78 14.69 8.41
C GLY A 169 0.44 15.44 8.37
N ILE A 170 0.30 16.44 7.49
CA ILE A 170 -0.92 17.25 7.39
C ILE A 170 -1.96 16.69 6.43
N SER A 171 -1.62 15.66 5.66
CA SER A 171 -2.52 15.03 4.68
C SER A 171 -3.84 14.55 5.31
N SER A 172 -3.79 14.01 6.53
CA SER A 172 -4.99 13.62 7.27
C SER A 172 -5.85 14.82 7.65
N CYS A 173 -5.24 15.93 8.07
CA CYS A 173 -5.94 17.16 8.43
C CYS A 173 -6.62 17.78 7.20
N LEU A 174 -5.94 17.83 6.06
CA LEU A 174 -6.48 18.36 4.81
C LEU A 174 -7.66 17.54 4.29
N LEU A 175 -7.67 16.21 4.53
CA LEU A 175 -8.79 15.36 4.15
C LEU A 175 -10.08 15.73 4.89
N TYR A 176 -9.99 16.15 6.16
CA TYR A 176 -11.12 16.53 7.00
C TYR A 176 -11.52 18.00 6.86
N THR A 177 -10.60 18.86 6.42
CA THR A 177 -10.84 20.31 6.27
C THR A 177 -11.19 20.72 4.85
N SER A 178 -11.03 19.83 3.86
CA SER A 178 -11.45 20.11 2.48
C SER A 178 -12.97 20.20 2.41
N PRO A 179 -13.55 21.30 1.89
CA PRO A 179 -14.99 21.44 1.80
C PRO A 179 -15.60 20.29 1.01
N SER A 180 -16.64 19.68 1.55
CA SER A 180 -17.43 18.67 0.85
C SER A 180 -18.03 19.28 -0.42
N PRO A 181 -18.20 18.51 -1.51
CA PRO A 181 -18.97 18.98 -2.65
C PRO A 181 -20.38 19.50 -2.29
N ARG A 182 -20.95 19.03 -1.18
CA ARG A 182 -22.24 19.54 -0.64
C ARG A 182 -22.12 20.93 -0.04
N ASP A 183 -20.99 21.25 0.60
CA ASP A 183 -20.77 22.56 1.21
C ASP A 183 -20.58 23.65 0.14
N VAL A 184 -20.15 23.27 -1.07
CA VAL A 184 -19.99 24.18 -2.22
C VAL A 184 -21.33 24.48 -2.88
N GLU A 185 -22.32 23.58 -2.82
CA GLU A 185 -23.67 23.81 -3.35
C GLU A 185 -24.48 24.76 -2.46
N GLU A 186 -24.37 24.69 -1.15
CA GLU A 186 -25.06 25.60 -0.22
C GLU A 186 -24.59 27.06 -0.35
N SER A 187 -23.34 27.29 -0.76
CA SER A 187 -22.81 28.65 -0.97
C SER A 187 -23.31 29.31 -2.27
N ARG A 188 -24.08 28.61 -3.12
CA ARG A 188 -24.63 29.11 -4.39
C ARG A 188 -26.12 29.44 -4.33
N MET A 189 -26.73 29.52 -3.15
CA MET A 189 -28.10 30.03 -3.06
C MET A 189 -28.12 31.53 -3.46
N PRO A 190 -28.90 31.90 -4.49
CA PRO A 190 -29.03 33.30 -4.82
C PRO A 190 -29.73 34.01 -3.66
N SER A 191 -29.15 35.09 -3.18
CA SER A 191 -29.84 36.00 -2.29
C SER A 191 -31.03 36.54 -3.07
N SER A 192 -32.23 36.07 -2.75
CA SER A 192 -33.46 36.68 -3.27
C SER A 192 -33.57 38.09 -2.72
N ALA A 193 -33.48 39.06 -3.61
CA ALA A 193 -33.87 40.42 -3.36
C ALA A 193 -35.38 40.51 -3.15
#